data_a442cc53886f25a4e2e5405480bc55b1
#
_entry.id   a442cc53886f25a4e2e5405480bc55b1
#
_cell.length_a   1.000
_cell.length_b   1.000
_cell.length_c   1.000
_cell.angle_alpha   90.00
_cell.angle_beta   90.00
_cell.angle_gamma   90.00
#
_symmetry.space_group_name_H-M   'P 1'
#
loop_
_entity.id
_entity.type
_entity.pdbx_description
1 polymer ?
#
loop_
_entity_poly.entity_id
_entity_poly.type
_entity_poly.pdbx_seq_one_letter_code
_entity_poly.pdbx_strand_id
1 'polypeptide(L)'
;MSIHDADSSELPLPEVSAAPRQESPLAKLAQIITQAARFKGDAHGLDNGERAALARLDPDAELRPHQIAALSRALVYAGFSPETWQPETWQRWGTIAHGMALAGHDASQRLGKQLSDADVSESRVTKLLTARGDAFRQLLPRLLRLLASKGKAPNWFDLGDLVLHQGRDEETAEATRLRIAGSYFSAEAKKPKH
;
A
#
# COMPACT_ATOMS: atom_id res chain seq x y z
N MET A 1 29.02 -6.87 -65.45
CA MET A 1 27.71 -6.63 -64.82
C MET A 1 27.87 -6.95 -63.34
N SER A 2 28.19 -5.96 -62.56
CA SER A 2 28.49 -6.09 -61.12
C SER A 2 27.25 -5.67 -60.34
N ILE A 3 26.79 -6.56 -59.45
CA ILE A 3 25.67 -6.32 -58.58
C ILE A 3 26.26 -5.77 -57.25
N HIS A 4 25.79 -4.60 -56.87
CA HIS A 4 26.16 -3.90 -55.62
C HIS A 4 25.41 -4.58 -54.47
N ASP A 5 26.16 -5.13 -53.52
CA ASP A 5 25.68 -5.48 -52.21
C ASP A 5 25.52 -4.20 -51.40
N ALA A 6 24.30 -3.93 -51.00
CA ALA A 6 23.99 -2.84 -50.06
C ALA A 6 24.19 -3.34 -48.60
N ASP A 7 25.28 -2.90 -48.05
CA ASP A 7 25.59 -3.07 -46.63
C ASP A 7 24.58 -2.23 -45.78
N SER A 8 23.63 -2.93 -45.15
CA SER A 8 22.69 -2.36 -44.19
C SER A 8 23.35 -2.31 -42.83
N SER A 9 24.09 -1.25 -42.61
CA SER A 9 24.60 -0.89 -41.27
C SER A 9 23.42 -0.57 -40.34
N GLU A 10 22.98 -1.54 -39.61
CA GLU A 10 22.00 -1.40 -38.51
C GLU A 10 22.68 -0.66 -37.36
N LEU A 11 22.33 0.60 -37.19
CA LEU A 11 22.79 1.41 -36.07
C LEU A 11 22.19 0.85 -34.76
N PRO A 12 22.99 0.57 -33.73
CA PRO A 12 22.46 0.12 -32.44
C PRO A 12 21.62 1.24 -31.84
N LEU A 13 20.37 0.93 -31.52
CA LEU A 13 19.49 1.79 -30.75
C LEU A 13 20.15 2.11 -29.40
N PRO A 14 20.12 3.35 -28.91
CA PRO A 14 20.69 3.68 -27.62
C PRO A 14 19.94 2.90 -26.54
N GLU A 15 20.70 2.09 -25.79
CA GLU A 15 20.21 1.50 -24.54
C GLU A 15 19.71 2.65 -23.64
N VAL A 16 18.39 2.71 -23.46
CA VAL A 16 17.78 3.58 -22.48
C VAL A 16 18.21 3.05 -21.12
N SER A 17 19.28 3.62 -20.60
CA SER A 17 19.73 3.41 -19.23
C SER A 17 18.53 3.66 -18.31
N ALA A 18 17.96 2.61 -17.77
CA ALA A 18 16.87 2.69 -16.80
C ALA A 18 17.41 3.43 -15.59
N ALA A 19 17.06 4.71 -15.45
CA ALA A 19 17.33 5.48 -14.25
C ALA A 19 16.85 4.65 -13.03
N PRO A 20 17.61 4.62 -11.93
CA PRO A 20 17.24 3.85 -10.75
C PRO A 20 15.81 4.30 -10.35
N ARG A 21 14.86 3.36 -10.34
CA ARG A 21 13.50 3.63 -9.89
C ARG A 21 13.60 4.10 -8.45
N GLN A 22 13.44 5.40 -8.22
CA GLN A 22 13.32 5.91 -6.87
C GLN A 22 12.18 5.15 -6.20
N GLU A 23 12.50 4.41 -5.14
CA GLU A 23 11.48 3.71 -4.35
C GLU A 23 10.47 4.76 -3.89
N SER A 24 9.18 4.50 -4.13
CA SER A 24 8.14 5.42 -3.71
C SER A 24 8.17 5.57 -2.18
N PRO A 25 7.86 6.76 -1.63
CA PRO A 25 7.82 6.95 -0.18
C PRO A 25 6.94 5.93 0.54
N LEU A 26 5.87 5.47 -0.10
CA LEU A 26 5.01 4.41 0.43
C LEU A 26 5.76 3.06 0.53
N ALA A 27 6.58 2.72 -0.47
CA ALA A 27 7.40 1.50 -0.43
C ALA A 27 8.44 1.56 0.70
N LYS A 28 9.10 2.72 0.87
CA LYS A 28 10.02 2.93 2.00
C LYS A 28 9.30 2.84 3.34
N LEU A 29 8.12 3.43 3.48
CA LEU A 29 7.32 3.33 4.70
C LEU A 29 6.99 1.87 5.03
N ALA A 30 6.54 1.11 4.03
CA ALA A 30 6.27 -0.31 4.19
C ALA A 30 7.52 -1.08 4.63
N GLN A 31 8.67 -0.81 4.03
CA GLN A 31 9.94 -1.43 4.41
C GLN A 31 10.32 -1.10 5.85
N ILE A 32 10.27 0.17 6.25
CA ILE A 32 10.60 0.64 7.60
C ILE A 32 9.71 -0.06 8.65
N ILE A 33 8.40 -0.12 8.40
CA ILE A 33 7.44 -0.70 9.36
C ILE A 33 7.57 -2.23 9.40
N THR A 34 7.71 -2.91 8.26
CA THR A 34 7.73 -4.37 8.21
C THR A 34 9.07 -4.96 8.64
N GLN A 35 10.16 -4.22 8.46
CA GLN A 35 11.52 -4.65 8.84
C GLN A 35 11.94 -4.21 10.23
N ALA A 36 11.07 -3.54 11.00
CA ALA A 36 11.37 -3.01 12.34
C ALA A 36 12.09 -4.02 13.25
N ALA A 37 11.72 -5.30 13.16
CA ALA A 37 12.34 -6.37 13.95
C ALA A 37 13.75 -6.77 13.48
N ARG A 38 14.20 -6.37 12.29
CA ARG A 38 15.47 -6.77 11.69
C ARG A 38 16.57 -5.74 11.87
N PHE A 39 16.22 -4.50 12.16
CA PHE A 39 17.17 -3.42 12.39
C PHE A 39 17.66 -3.43 13.85
N LYS A 40 18.69 -4.22 14.12
CA LYS A 40 19.50 -4.09 15.35
C LYS A 40 20.62 -3.10 15.07
N GLY A 41 20.42 -1.86 15.47
CA GLY A 41 21.54 -0.96 15.72
C GLY A 41 21.90 0.06 14.65
N ASP A 42 21.26 0.12 13.49
CA ASP A 42 21.55 1.17 12.51
C ASP A 42 20.37 2.12 12.26
N ALA A 43 20.71 3.32 12.29
CA ALA A 43 20.12 4.64 12.39
C ALA A 43 18.75 4.94 11.72
N HIS A 44 18.10 4.09 10.97
CA HIS A 44 16.96 4.46 10.12
C HIS A 44 15.81 3.44 10.11
N GLY A 45 15.52 2.82 11.23
CA GLY A 45 14.40 1.89 11.38
C GLY A 45 13.59 2.12 12.66
N LEU A 46 12.42 1.49 12.76
CA LEU A 46 11.62 1.46 13.98
C LEU A 46 12.06 0.29 14.86
N ASP A 47 12.03 0.48 16.16
CA ASP A 47 12.14 -0.63 17.09
C ASP A 47 10.82 -1.42 17.21
N ASN A 48 10.87 -2.56 17.92
CA ASN A 48 9.68 -3.40 18.12
C ASN A 48 8.57 -2.70 18.93
N GLY A 49 8.94 -1.81 19.85
CA GLY A 49 8.01 -1.02 20.64
C GLY A 49 7.27 -0.01 19.79
N GLU A 50 7.97 0.67 18.90
CA GLU A 50 7.41 1.63 17.94
C GLU A 50 6.49 0.95 16.93
N ARG A 51 6.90 -0.20 16.37
CA ARG A 51 6.03 -0.99 15.51
C ARG A 51 4.76 -1.45 16.25
N ALA A 52 4.90 -1.89 17.50
CA ALA A 52 3.76 -2.26 18.33
C ALA A 52 2.85 -1.06 18.65
N ALA A 53 3.44 0.14 18.82
CA ALA A 53 2.68 1.38 19.00
C ALA A 53 1.85 1.70 17.76
N LEU A 54 2.41 1.57 16.55
CA LEU A 54 1.69 1.73 15.29
C LEU A 54 0.59 0.66 15.13
N ALA A 55 0.86 -0.60 15.45
CA ALA A 55 -0.14 -1.67 15.35
C ALA A 55 -1.33 -1.49 16.30
N ARG A 56 -1.17 -0.70 17.37
CA ARG A 56 -2.23 -0.35 18.34
C ARG A 56 -2.80 1.05 18.12
N LEU A 57 -2.35 1.75 17.10
CA LEU A 57 -2.85 3.07 16.77
C LEU A 57 -4.32 2.97 16.34
N ASP A 58 -5.15 3.85 16.88
CA ASP A 58 -6.49 4.10 16.40
C ASP A 58 -6.47 5.45 15.65
N PRO A 59 -6.60 5.45 14.31
CA PRO A 59 -6.52 6.67 13.53
C PRO A 59 -7.66 7.67 13.81
N ASP A 60 -8.77 7.20 14.38
CA ASP A 60 -9.94 8.04 14.71
C ASP A 60 -9.89 8.57 16.16
N ALA A 61 -8.94 8.11 16.97
CA ALA A 61 -8.73 8.57 18.33
C ALA A 61 -7.55 9.56 18.42
N GLU A 62 -7.47 10.27 19.53
CA GLU A 62 -6.31 11.10 19.84
C GLU A 62 -5.05 10.24 19.99
N LEU A 63 -4.00 10.61 19.24
CA LEU A 63 -2.73 9.89 19.27
C LEU A 63 -2.01 10.10 20.59
N ARG A 64 -1.57 9.01 21.19
CA ARG A 64 -0.73 9.06 22.40
C ARG A 64 0.70 9.50 22.04
N PRO A 65 1.46 10.12 22.96
CA PRO A 65 2.80 10.64 22.68
C PRO A 65 3.74 9.64 22.02
N HIS A 66 3.76 8.38 22.46
CA HIS A 66 4.58 7.32 21.87
C HIS A 66 4.12 6.89 20.46
N GLN A 67 2.83 7.03 20.15
CA GLN A 67 2.29 6.77 18.82
C GLN A 67 2.63 7.91 17.85
N ILE A 68 2.55 9.17 18.33
CA ILE A 68 3.00 10.34 17.55
C ILE A 68 4.49 10.18 17.20
N ALA A 69 5.33 9.84 18.19
CA ALA A 69 6.76 9.67 17.99
C ALA A 69 7.07 8.56 16.97
N ALA A 70 6.42 7.39 17.09
CA ALA A 70 6.60 6.27 16.17
C ALA A 70 6.13 6.61 14.75
N LEU A 71 4.96 7.24 14.60
CA LEU A 71 4.42 7.64 13.31
C LEU A 71 5.28 8.72 12.65
N SER A 72 5.67 9.76 13.38
CA SER A 72 6.54 10.82 12.87
C SER A 72 7.87 10.26 12.37
N ARG A 73 8.49 9.38 13.15
CA ARG A 73 9.77 8.78 12.79
C ARG A 73 9.64 7.91 11.53
N ALA A 74 8.61 7.07 11.47
CA ALA A 74 8.34 6.24 10.30
C ALA A 74 8.18 7.07 9.03
N LEU A 75 7.42 8.16 9.10
CA LEU A 75 7.17 9.05 7.96
C LEU A 75 8.43 9.79 7.54
N VAL A 76 9.18 10.38 8.49
CA VAL A 76 10.43 11.11 8.19
C VAL A 76 11.46 10.17 7.56
N TYR A 77 11.63 8.96 8.09
CA TYR A 77 12.57 7.98 7.52
C TYR A 77 12.13 7.48 6.15
N ALA A 78 10.83 7.47 5.86
CA ALA A 78 10.31 7.19 4.54
C ALA A 78 10.51 8.35 3.53
N GLY A 79 10.97 9.51 4.00
CA GLY A 79 11.23 10.68 3.16
C GLY A 79 10.05 11.65 3.06
N PHE A 80 9.10 11.59 3.99
CA PHE A 80 8.03 12.56 4.09
C PHE A 80 8.43 13.75 4.97
N SER A 81 7.77 14.89 4.75
CA SER A 81 7.88 16.11 5.56
C SER A 81 6.53 16.40 6.25
N PRO A 82 6.21 15.65 7.33
CA PRO A 82 4.88 15.72 7.93
C PRO A 82 4.62 16.98 8.76
N GLU A 83 5.62 17.81 9.03
CA GLU A 83 5.55 19.02 9.85
C GLU A 83 4.55 20.06 9.33
N THR A 84 4.26 20.04 8.04
CA THR A 84 3.31 20.97 7.38
C THR A 84 1.93 20.36 7.16
N TRP A 85 1.73 19.12 7.59
CA TRP A 85 0.50 18.40 7.27
C TRP A 85 -0.68 18.83 8.12
N GLN A 86 -1.85 18.86 7.49
CA GLN A 86 -3.12 19.04 8.19
C GLN A 86 -3.49 17.76 8.97
N PRO A 87 -4.29 17.88 10.04
CA PRO A 87 -4.70 16.75 10.88
C PRO A 87 -5.30 15.57 10.07
N GLU A 88 -6.08 15.86 9.03
CA GLU A 88 -6.65 14.85 8.16
C GLU A 88 -5.59 14.04 7.40
N THR A 89 -4.52 14.70 6.96
CA THR A 89 -3.39 14.03 6.30
C THR A 89 -2.66 13.10 7.28
N TRP A 90 -2.45 13.54 8.51
CA TRP A 90 -1.91 12.71 9.59
C TRP A 90 -2.78 11.48 9.85
N GLN A 91 -4.11 11.66 9.91
CA GLN A 91 -5.06 10.57 10.12
C GLN A 91 -4.98 9.51 9.00
N ARG A 92 -4.92 9.94 7.73
CA ARG A 92 -4.80 9.05 6.57
C ARG A 92 -3.50 8.24 6.60
N TRP A 93 -2.38 8.91 6.85
CA TRP A 93 -1.09 8.23 6.97
C TRP A 93 -0.99 7.37 8.22
N GLY A 94 -1.61 7.79 9.32
CA GLY A 94 -1.76 6.98 10.52
C GLY A 94 -2.51 5.68 10.24
N THR A 95 -3.59 5.75 9.45
CA THR A 95 -4.35 4.57 8.99
C THR A 95 -3.49 3.62 8.16
N ILE A 96 -2.67 4.14 7.24
CA ILE A 96 -1.76 3.36 6.41
C ILE A 96 -0.68 2.70 7.28
N ALA A 97 -0.01 3.48 8.15
CA ALA A 97 1.04 2.98 9.02
C ALA A 97 0.52 1.93 10.01
N HIS A 98 -0.66 2.15 10.60
CA HIS A 98 -1.36 1.17 11.43
C HIS A 98 -1.59 -0.14 10.68
N GLY A 99 -2.15 -0.05 9.49
CA GLY A 99 -2.47 -1.24 8.70
C GLY A 99 -1.23 -2.00 8.23
N MET A 100 -0.15 -1.31 7.87
CA MET A 100 1.14 -1.93 7.55
C MET A 100 1.74 -2.63 8.77
N ALA A 101 1.67 -2.01 9.95
CA ALA A 101 2.16 -2.62 11.20
C ALA A 101 1.35 -3.86 11.61
N LEU A 102 0.03 -3.85 11.33
CA LEU A 102 -0.89 -4.93 11.67
C LEU A 102 -0.83 -6.10 10.69
N ALA A 103 -0.90 -5.83 9.39
CA ALA A 103 -1.08 -6.84 8.35
C ALA A 103 0.11 -6.96 7.37
N GLY A 104 1.11 -6.09 7.47
CA GLY A 104 2.24 -6.05 6.54
C GLY A 104 1.93 -5.38 5.21
N HIS A 105 2.81 -5.58 4.23
CA HIS A 105 2.70 -5.11 2.85
C HIS A 105 3.19 -6.18 1.88
N ASP A 106 2.43 -6.44 0.84
CA ASP A 106 2.84 -7.30 -0.27
C ASP A 106 2.40 -6.69 -1.61
N ALA A 107 3.35 -6.21 -2.38
CA ALA A 107 3.13 -5.62 -3.70
C ALA A 107 3.20 -6.63 -4.86
N SER A 108 3.42 -7.92 -4.57
CA SER A 108 3.59 -8.96 -5.59
C SER A 108 2.34 -9.19 -6.45
N GLN A 109 1.16 -8.86 -5.91
CA GLN A 109 -0.13 -8.99 -6.56
C GLN A 109 -1.01 -7.76 -6.34
N ARG A 110 -2.04 -7.59 -7.18
CA ARG A 110 -3.07 -6.57 -6.98
C ARG A 110 -3.93 -6.90 -5.75
N LEU A 111 -4.39 -5.87 -5.07
CA LEU A 111 -5.22 -6.03 -3.87
C LEU A 111 -6.46 -6.90 -4.12
N GLY A 112 -7.17 -6.71 -5.24
CA GLY A 112 -8.35 -7.51 -5.54
C GLY A 112 -8.05 -9.00 -5.61
N LYS A 113 -6.92 -9.39 -6.24
CA LYS A 113 -6.49 -10.79 -6.23
C LYS A 113 -6.14 -11.30 -4.84
N GLN A 114 -5.46 -10.50 -4.02
CA GLN A 114 -5.14 -10.85 -2.64
C GLN A 114 -6.41 -11.07 -1.79
N LEU A 115 -7.45 -10.25 -2.01
CA LEU A 115 -8.76 -10.41 -1.36
C LEU A 115 -9.43 -11.72 -1.77
N SER A 116 -9.37 -12.07 -3.06
CA SER A 116 -9.85 -13.35 -3.57
C SER A 116 -9.07 -14.53 -2.97
N ASP A 117 -7.74 -14.49 -2.99
CA ASP A 117 -6.86 -15.53 -2.43
C ASP A 117 -7.01 -15.69 -0.90
N ALA A 118 -7.50 -14.65 -0.23
CA ALA A 118 -7.85 -14.67 1.18
C ALA A 118 -9.29 -15.12 1.45
N ASP A 119 -10.03 -15.56 0.44
CA ASP A 119 -11.45 -15.93 0.53
C ASP A 119 -12.33 -14.86 1.19
N VAL A 120 -12.04 -13.59 0.88
CA VAL A 120 -12.90 -12.48 1.26
C VAL A 120 -14.13 -12.52 0.37
N SER A 121 -15.32 -12.66 0.97
CA SER A 121 -16.55 -12.79 0.21
C SER A 121 -16.84 -11.56 -0.66
N GLU A 122 -17.47 -11.78 -1.81
CA GLU A 122 -17.91 -10.73 -2.74
C GLU A 122 -18.68 -9.62 -2.02
N SER A 123 -19.59 -9.98 -1.12
CA SER A 123 -20.37 -9.01 -0.34
C SER A 123 -19.47 -8.07 0.50
N ARG A 124 -18.37 -8.58 1.08
CA ARG A 124 -17.42 -7.76 1.85
C ARG A 124 -16.59 -6.86 0.93
N VAL A 125 -16.16 -7.38 -0.21
CA VAL A 125 -15.43 -6.58 -1.21
C VAL A 125 -16.34 -5.49 -1.75
N THR A 126 -17.58 -5.79 -2.13
CA THR A 126 -18.55 -4.79 -2.60
C THR A 126 -18.77 -3.72 -1.53
N LYS A 127 -18.97 -4.09 -0.26
CA LYS A 127 -19.09 -3.14 0.84
C LYS A 127 -17.88 -2.24 0.98
N LEU A 128 -16.66 -2.77 0.87
CA LEU A 128 -15.43 -1.99 0.89
C LEU A 128 -15.40 -0.96 -0.25
N LEU A 129 -15.71 -1.39 -1.46
CA LEU A 129 -15.63 -0.56 -2.67
C LEU A 129 -16.72 0.50 -2.73
N THR A 130 -17.88 0.26 -2.12
CA THR A 130 -19.01 1.21 -2.09
C THR A 130 -18.99 2.13 -0.88
N ALA A 131 -18.29 1.74 0.21
CA ALA A 131 -18.21 2.55 1.41
C ALA A 131 -17.48 3.87 1.17
N ARG A 132 -17.92 4.91 1.84
CA ARG A 132 -17.34 6.27 1.80
C ARG A 132 -17.23 6.82 3.22
N GLY A 133 -16.33 7.80 3.43
CA GLY A 133 -16.19 8.50 4.69
C GLY A 133 -16.07 7.57 5.90
N ASP A 134 -16.92 7.77 6.90
CA ASP A 134 -16.91 7.01 8.15
C ASP A 134 -17.17 5.52 7.96
N ALA A 135 -18.07 5.16 7.04
CA ALA A 135 -18.34 3.75 6.74
C ALA A 135 -17.10 3.02 6.24
N PHE A 136 -16.30 3.65 5.40
CA PHE A 136 -15.03 3.08 4.95
C PHE A 136 -14.03 2.96 6.11
N ARG A 137 -13.89 4.02 6.93
CA ARG A 137 -12.99 3.99 8.09
C ARG A 137 -13.32 2.87 9.07
N GLN A 138 -14.60 2.58 9.29
CA GLN A 138 -15.05 1.49 10.16
C GLN A 138 -14.85 0.09 9.54
N LEU A 139 -14.92 -0.02 8.22
CA LEU A 139 -14.74 -1.31 7.53
C LEU A 139 -13.27 -1.71 7.40
N LEU A 140 -12.39 -0.75 7.15
CA LEU A 140 -10.98 -1.00 6.88
C LEU A 140 -10.26 -1.77 8.00
N PRO A 141 -10.37 -1.42 9.29
CA PRO A 141 -9.73 -2.19 10.35
C PRO A 141 -10.22 -3.64 10.45
N ARG A 142 -11.49 -3.88 10.14
CA ARG A 142 -12.06 -5.24 10.13
C ARG A 142 -11.49 -6.07 8.99
N LEU A 143 -11.33 -5.47 7.80
CA LEU A 143 -10.67 -6.11 6.67
C LEU A 143 -9.21 -6.44 6.97
N LEU A 144 -8.47 -5.49 7.52
CA LEU A 144 -7.06 -5.67 7.86
C LEU A 144 -6.85 -6.80 8.88
N ARG A 145 -7.69 -6.88 9.93
CA ARG A 145 -7.66 -7.99 10.89
C ARG A 145 -7.97 -9.33 10.22
N LEU A 146 -8.93 -9.35 9.29
CA LEU A 146 -9.25 -10.57 8.54
C LEU A 146 -8.07 -11.02 7.69
N LEU A 147 -7.42 -10.12 6.95
CA LEU A 147 -6.23 -10.43 6.15
C LEU A 147 -5.09 -10.92 7.04
N ALA A 148 -4.82 -10.20 8.13
CA ALA A 148 -3.79 -10.58 9.10
C ALA A 148 -4.03 -11.98 9.70
N SER A 149 -5.30 -12.31 10.06
CA SER A 149 -5.65 -13.63 10.60
C SER A 149 -5.46 -14.77 9.59
N LYS A 150 -5.46 -14.45 8.29
CA LYS A 150 -5.19 -15.38 7.19
C LYS A 150 -3.73 -15.37 6.73
N GLY A 151 -2.86 -14.63 7.41
CA GLY A 151 -1.46 -14.49 7.06
C GLY A 151 -1.25 -13.80 5.70
N LYS A 152 -2.20 -12.95 5.28
CA LYS A 152 -2.14 -12.20 4.03
C LYS A 152 -1.84 -10.74 4.29
N ALA A 153 -0.86 -10.21 3.57
CA ALA A 153 -0.53 -8.79 3.60
C ALA A 153 -1.17 -8.09 2.39
N PRO A 154 -1.88 -6.97 2.59
CA PRO A 154 -2.51 -6.25 1.49
C PRO A 154 -1.48 -5.47 0.66
N ASN A 155 -1.79 -5.25 -0.61
CA ASN A 155 -1.06 -4.32 -1.46
C ASN A 155 -1.44 -2.87 -1.09
N TRP A 156 -0.54 -2.18 -0.38
CA TRP A 156 -0.76 -0.80 0.04
C TRP A 156 -0.62 0.22 -1.07
N PHE A 157 -0.12 -0.13 -2.25
CA PHE A 157 -0.23 0.76 -3.41
C PHE A 157 -1.69 0.92 -3.86
N ASP A 158 -2.47 -0.16 -3.85
CA ASP A 158 -3.90 -0.09 -4.18
C ASP A 158 -4.72 0.41 -2.97
N LEU A 159 -4.51 -0.14 -1.78
CA LEU A 159 -5.29 0.22 -0.59
C LEU A 159 -4.94 1.62 -0.07
N GLY A 160 -3.66 1.98 -0.11
CA GLY A 160 -3.18 3.30 0.29
C GLY A 160 -3.69 4.40 -0.64
N ASP A 161 -3.71 4.17 -1.95
CA ASP A 161 -4.33 5.08 -2.91
C ASP A 161 -5.79 5.36 -2.54
N LEU A 162 -6.54 4.31 -2.20
CA LEU A 162 -7.93 4.46 -1.79
C LEU A 162 -8.05 5.27 -0.48
N VAL A 163 -7.20 5.01 0.52
CA VAL A 163 -7.18 5.75 1.79
C VAL A 163 -6.84 7.22 1.57
N LEU A 164 -5.88 7.52 0.71
CA LEU A 164 -5.37 8.88 0.49
C LEU A 164 -6.31 9.75 -0.35
N HIS A 165 -6.99 9.16 -1.35
CA HIS A 165 -7.74 9.94 -2.34
C HIS A 165 -9.24 10.03 -2.08
N GLN A 166 -9.86 9.04 -1.41
CA GLN A 166 -11.30 9.13 -1.18
C GLN A 166 -11.69 10.38 -0.36
N GLY A 167 -12.70 11.10 -0.82
CA GLY A 167 -13.15 12.36 -0.23
C GLY A 167 -12.26 13.57 -0.53
N ARG A 168 -11.19 13.40 -1.34
CA ARG A 168 -10.30 14.48 -1.79
C ARG A 168 -10.16 14.51 -3.30
N ASP A 169 -9.94 13.37 -3.91
CA ASP A 169 -9.81 13.14 -5.34
C ASP A 169 -10.63 11.88 -5.68
N GLU A 170 -11.91 12.08 -5.89
CA GLU A 170 -12.84 10.98 -6.15
C GLU A 170 -12.61 10.32 -7.51
N GLU A 171 -12.02 11.01 -8.48
CA GLU A 171 -11.68 10.41 -9.78
C GLU A 171 -10.58 9.33 -9.60
N THR A 172 -9.50 9.67 -8.91
CA THR A 172 -8.43 8.71 -8.57
C THR A 172 -8.94 7.60 -7.66
N ALA A 173 -9.77 7.94 -6.67
CA ALA A 173 -10.36 6.94 -5.77
C ALA A 173 -11.26 5.96 -6.53
N GLU A 174 -12.09 6.44 -7.47
CA GLU A 174 -12.96 5.58 -8.27
C GLU A 174 -12.17 4.69 -9.24
N ALA A 175 -11.16 5.23 -9.91
CA ALA A 175 -10.25 4.44 -10.75
C ALA A 175 -9.59 3.31 -9.93
N THR A 176 -9.21 3.59 -8.70
CA THR A 176 -8.63 2.59 -7.79
C THR A 176 -9.66 1.52 -7.39
N ARG A 177 -10.91 1.91 -7.09
CA ARG A 177 -12.00 0.97 -6.80
C ARG A 177 -12.28 0.02 -7.96
N LEU A 178 -12.35 0.56 -9.18
CA LEU A 178 -12.56 -0.24 -10.39
C LEU A 178 -11.39 -1.20 -10.64
N ARG A 179 -10.17 -0.77 -10.40
CA ARG A 179 -8.98 -1.62 -10.50
C ARG A 179 -9.00 -2.77 -9.48
N ILE A 180 -9.39 -2.51 -8.24
CA ILE A 180 -9.53 -3.52 -7.20
C ILE A 180 -10.66 -4.49 -7.57
N ALA A 181 -11.84 -3.98 -7.97
CA ALA A 181 -12.97 -4.79 -8.40
C ALA A 181 -12.62 -5.71 -9.56
N GLY A 182 -12.05 -5.15 -10.64
CA GLY A 182 -11.64 -5.92 -11.83
C GLY A 182 -10.66 -7.04 -11.49
N SER A 183 -9.68 -6.75 -10.63
CA SER A 183 -8.70 -7.73 -10.16
C SER A 183 -9.35 -8.84 -9.31
N TYR A 184 -10.30 -8.49 -8.43
CA TYR A 184 -11.03 -9.45 -7.60
C TYR A 184 -11.87 -10.40 -8.44
N PHE A 185 -12.77 -9.87 -9.27
CA PHE A 185 -13.67 -10.69 -10.10
C PHE A 185 -12.91 -11.52 -11.15
N SER A 186 -11.81 -10.98 -11.70
CA SER A 186 -10.95 -11.77 -12.58
C SER A 186 -10.30 -12.96 -11.88
N ALA A 187 -9.95 -12.81 -10.60
CA ALA A 187 -9.40 -13.90 -9.81
C ALA A 187 -10.47 -14.93 -9.43
N GLU A 188 -11.67 -14.47 -9.00
CA GLU A 188 -12.79 -15.35 -8.68
C GLU A 188 -13.24 -16.19 -9.88
N ALA A 189 -13.28 -15.60 -11.09
CA ALA A 189 -13.66 -16.29 -12.30
C ALA A 189 -12.69 -17.45 -12.69
N LYS A 190 -11.46 -17.40 -12.20
CA LYS A 190 -10.43 -18.43 -12.44
C LYS A 190 -10.40 -19.52 -11.37
N LYS A 191 -11.13 -19.35 -10.26
CA LYS A 191 -11.24 -20.38 -9.23
C LYS A 191 -12.05 -21.58 -9.76
N PRO A 192 -11.64 -22.81 -9.46
CA PRO A 192 -12.44 -23.98 -9.80
C PRO A 192 -13.81 -23.88 -9.12
N LYS A 193 -14.86 -24.08 -9.91
CA LYS A 193 -16.23 -24.18 -9.34
C LYS A 193 -16.32 -25.49 -8.56
N HIS A 194 -16.47 -25.40 -7.28
CA HIS A 194 -16.78 -26.55 -6.43
C HIS A 194 -18.26 -26.86 -6.46
#